data_72b22c021059fc4f4ed41e8ac270121f
#
_entry.id   72b22c021059fc4f4ed41e8ac270121f
#
_cell.length_a   1.000
_cell.length_b   1.000
_cell.length_c   1.000
_cell.angle_alpha   90.00
_cell.angle_beta   90.00
_cell.angle_gamma   90.00
#
_symmetry.space_group_name_H-M   'P 1'
#
loop_
_entity.id
_entity.type
_entity.pdbx_description
1 polymer ?
#
loop_
_entity_poly.entity_id
_entity_poly.type
_entity_poly.pdbx_seq_one_letter_code
_entity_poly.pdbx_strand_id
1 'polypeptide(L)'
;IRGRIIQFEGYTKVLPPTSRKEDDVNLPDLKTGENLELVEAQAFQHFTKPPARYGEASLVRELEKRGIGRPSTYASIISTIQDRGYVSLRNRRFYAEKIGELVTDRLIENFDELMDYSFTAEMENGLDKVASGHRDWKQMLGDFYGDFSENLVKANESESGMRGNSPTSTDIVCDKDQCGRMMQLRTASTGVFLGCSGYSLPPKE
;
A
#
# COMPACT_ATOMS: atom_id res chain seq x y z
N ILE A 1 3.70 30.36 -17.69
CA ILE A 1 4.92 30.72 -16.93
C ILE A 1 4.53 30.64 -15.46
N ARG A 2 5.34 29.96 -14.65
CA ARG A 2 5.18 29.93 -13.20
C ARG A 2 6.48 30.39 -12.55
N GLY A 3 6.39 31.24 -11.55
CA GLY A 3 7.53 31.72 -10.79
C GLY A 3 7.05 32.37 -9.50
N ARG A 4 7.98 32.88 -8.70
CA ARG A 4 7.70 33.54 -7.43
C ARG A 4 8.18 34.98 -7.47
N ILE A 5 7.38 35.87 -6.90
CA ILE A 5 7.77 37.26 -6.61
C ILE A 5 7.78 37.40 -5.09
N ILE A 6 8.91 37.80 -4.53
CA ILE A 6 9.03 38.07 -3.07
C ILE A 6 8.49 39.46 -2.83
N GLN A 7 7.30 39.55 -2.24
CA GLN A 7 6.70 40.82 -1.83
C GLN A 7 7.25 41.32 -0.49
N PHE A 8 7.62 40.41 0.42
CA PHE A 8 8.17 40.70 1.72
C PHE A 8 9.13 39.59 2.14
N GLU A 9 10.37 39.95 2.45
CA GLU A 9 11.42 38.98 2.74
C GLU A 9 11.19 38.20 4.05
N GLY A 10 10.54 38.83 5.05
CA GLY A 10 10.22 38.16 6.31
C GLY A 10 11.40 37.44 6.94
N TYR A 11 11.18 36.20 7.36
CA TYR A 11 12.23 35.37 7.98
C TYR A 11 13.32 34.94 6.98
N THR A 12 13.07 34.97 5.69
CA THR A 12 14.06 34.59 4.66
C THR A 12 15.23 35.53 4.57
N LYS A 13 15.11 36.75 5.16
CA LYS A 13 16.20 37.71 5.31
C LYS A 13 17.28 37.19 6.26
N VAL A 14 16.88 36.42 7.29
CA VAL A 14 17.77 35.88 8.33
C VAL A 14 18.16 34.42 8.00
N LEU A 15 17.21 33.65 7.48
CA LEU A 15 17.36 32.24 7.09
C LEU A 15 17.05 32.08 5.61
N PRO A 16 18.05 32.20 4.73
CA PRO A 16 17.84 31.98 3.33
C PRO A 16 17.43 30.51 3.09
N PRO A 17 16.50 30.22 2.18
CA PRO A 17 16.06 28.88 1.89
C PRO A 17 17.23 28.01 1.46
N THR A 18 17.44 26.89 2.16
CA THR A 18 18.56 25.94 1.96
C THR A 18 18.47 25.12 0.69
N SER A 19 17.34 25.08 0.02
CA SER A 19 17.16 24.42 -1.27
C SER A 19 16.29 25.28 -2.17
N ARG A 20 16.88 25.98 -3.13
CA ARG A 20 16.15 26.40 -4.32
C ARG A 20 15.97 25.14 -5.19
N LYS A 21 14.75 24.74 -5.46
CA LYS A 21 14.51 23.84 -6.58
C LYS A 21 14.99 24.56 -7.84
N GLU A 22 15.66 23.86 -8.72
CA GLU A 22 16.16 24.42 -9.99
C GLU A 22 15.07 25.12 -10.81
N ASP A 23 13.80 24.81 -10.55
CA ASP A 23 12.62 25.41 -11.18
C ASP A 23 12.10 26.71 -10.51
N ASP A 24 12.73 27.20 -9.44
CA ASP A 24 12.26 28.37 -8.70
C ASP A 24 12.85 29.66 -9.32
N VAL A 25 12.30 30.05 -10.44
CA VAL A 25 12.70 31.28 -11.17
C VAL A 25 12.03 32.49 -10.49
N ASN A 26 12.85 33.47 -10.08
CA ASN A 26 12.33 34.77 -9.66
C ASN A 26 11.85 35.52 -10.93
N LEU A 27 10.55 35.75 -11.00
CA LEU A 27 9.98 36.53 -12.10
C LEU A 27 10.17 38.03 -11.83
N PRO A 28 10.48 38.82 -12.89
CA PRO A 28 10.44 40.29 -12.78
C PRO A 28 8.99 40.77 -12.55
N ASP A 29 8.85 41.97 -12.02
CA ASP A 29 7.54 42.60 -11.82
C ASP A 29 7.02 43.11 -13.17
N LEU A 30 6.15 42.28 -13.79
CA LEU A 30 5.57 42.56 -15.12
C LEU A 30 4.13 43.04 -14.96
N LYS A 31 3.75 44.03 -15.77
CA LYS A 31 2.40 44.59 -15.81
C LYS A 31 1.61 44.05 -16.99
N THR A 32 0.30 43.92 -16.81
CA THR A 32 -0.59 43.51 -17.89
C THR A 32 -0.55 44.51 -19.03
N GLY A 33 -0.28 44.00 -20.28
CA GLY A 33 -0.17 44.82 -21.48
C GLY A 33 1.25 45.25 -21.80
N GLU A 34 2.26 44.85 -21.03
CA GLU A 34 3.67 45.08 -21.34
C GLU A 34 4.12 44.19 -22.47
N ASN A 35 4.85 44.78 -23.44
CA ASN A 35 5.39 44.05 -24.55
C ASN A 35 6.65 43.28 -24.15
N LEU A 36 6.68 41.99 -24.46
CA LEU A 36 7.83 41.12 -24.21
C LEU A 36 8.47 40.71 -25.53
N GLU A 37 9.79 40.71 -25.59
CA GLU A 37 10.56 40.22 -26.72
C GLU A 37 10.87 38.73 -26.53
N LEU A 38 10.56 37.92 -27.53
CA LEU A 38 10.90 36.50 -27.56
C LEU A 38 12.37 36.33 -27.87
N VAL A 39 13.20 35.95 -26.90
CA VAL A 39 14.64 35.73 -27.11
C VAL A 39 14.88 34.35 -27.71
N GLU A 40 14.24 33.31 -27.17
CA GLU A 40 14.42 31.93 -27.61
C GLU A 40 13.17 31.08 -27.31
N ALA A 41 12.86 30.14 -28.19
CA ALA A 41 11.85 29.13 -27.99
C ALA A 41 12.46 27.73 -28.17
N GLN A 42 12.42 26.90 -27.12
CA GLN A 42 12.91 25.52 -27.15
C GLN A 42 11.74 24.56 -26.95
N ALA A 43 11.69 23.50 -27.76
CA ALA A 43 10.70 22.43 -27.62
C ALA A 43 11.30 21.29 -26.80
N PHE A 44 10.60 20.91 -25.71
CA PHE A 44 10.98 19.80 -24.89
C PHE A 44 9.90 18.72 -24.90
N GLN A 45 10.32 17.48 -25.11
CA GLN A 45 9.43 16.34 -24.99
C GLN A 45 9.38 15.87 -23.54
N HIS A 46 8.17 15.80 -22.97
CA HIS A 46 7.94 15.28 -21.62
C HIS A 46 7.00 14.08 -21.65
N PHE A 47 7.29 13.09 -20.83
CA PHE A 47 6.43 11.93 -20.65
C PHE A 47 5.80 11.96 -19.25
N THR A 48 4.55 11.54 -19.16
CA THR A 48 3.90 11.32 -17.86
C THR A 48 4.60 10.17 -17.14
N LYS A 49 4.76 10.33 -15.83
CA LYS A 49 5.34 9.28 -14.98
C LYS A 49 4.22 8.64 -14.15
N PRO A 50 4.31 7.33 -13.87
CA PRO A 50 3.37 6.68 -12.96
C PRO A 50 3.45 7.31 -11.56
N PRO A 51 2.40 7.14 -10.72
CA PRO A 51 2.44 7.59 -9.34
C PRO A 51 3.66 7.03 -8.61
N ALA A 52 4.28 7.85 -7.77
CA ALA A 52 5.41 7.40 -6.98
C ALA A 52 4.95 6.38 -5.91
N ARG A 53 5.80 5.38 -5.61
CA ARG A 53 5.55 4.45 -4.51
C ARG A 53 5.43 5.20 -3.19
N TYR A 54 4.62 4.67 -2.28
CA TYR A 54 4.48 5.23 -0.95
C TYR A 54 5.81 5.17 -0.18
N GLY A 55 6.09 6.21 0.57
CA GLY A 55 7.02 6.18 1.69
C GLY A 55 6.22 6.32 2.98
N GLU A 56 6.85 6.21 4.14
CA GLU A 56 6.17 6.23 5.45
C GLU A 56 5.20 7.41 5.60
N ALA A 57 5.67 8.63 5.40
CA ALA A 57 4.84 9.83 5.54
C ALA A 57 3.70 9.94 4.52
N SER A 58 3.88 9.42 3.30
CA SER A 58 2.83 9.43 2.29
C SER A 58 1.81 8.32 2.50
N LEU A 59 2.23 7.18 3.06
CA LEU A 59 1.33 6.10 3.45
C LEU A 59 0.44 6.54 4.62
N VAL A 60 1.02 7.15 5.67
CA VAL A 60 0.24 7.71 6.79
C VAL A 60 -0.82 8.69 6.29
N ARG A 61 -0.44 9.62 5.41
CA ARG A 61 -1.41 10.56 4.84
C ARG A 61 -2.53 9.89 4.05
N GLU A 62 -2.23 8.80 3.35
CA GLU A 62 -3.25 8.06 2.61
C GLU A 62 -4.18 7.28 3.56
N LEU A 63 -3.66 6.68 4.63
CA LEU A 63 -4.45 6.05 5.69
C LEU A 63 -5.38 7.06 6.37
N GLU A 64 -4.83 8.22 6.76
CA GLU A 64 -5.60 9.32 7.35
C GLU A 64 -6.71 9.81 6.42
N LYS A 65 -6.40 10.05 5.15
CA LYS A 65 -7.37 10.46 4.12
C LYS A 65 -8.51 9.47 3.96
N ARG A 66 -8.24 8.18 4.11
CA ARG A 66 -9.25 7.11 4.02
C ARG A 66 -9.93 6.81 5.34
N GLY A 67 -9.53 7.41 6.45
CA GLY A 67 -10.07 7.16 7.78
C GLY A 67 -9.64 5.80 8.37
N ILE A 68 -8.57 5.20 7.85
CA ILE A 68 -8.04 3.91 8.27
C ILE A 68 -7.02 4.12 9.39
N GLY A 69 -7.31 3.58 10.58
CA GLY A 69 -6.46 3.77 11.76
C GLY A 69 -6.62 5.16 12.40
N ARG A 70 -5.80 5.41 13.40
CA ARG A 70 -5.76 6.66 14.18
C ARG A 70 -4.30 7.05 14.42
N PRO A 71 -3.99 8.29 14.80
CA PRO A 71 -2.61 8.74 15.06
C PRO A 71 -1.81 7.79 15.96
N SER A 72 -2.47 7.18 16.96
CA SER A 72 -1.86 6.22 17.88
C SER A 72 -1.49 4.87 17.23
N THR A 73 -2.07 4.50 16.10
CA THR A 73 -1.89 3.19 15.46
C THR A 73 -1.06 3.23 14.18
N TYR A 74 -0.83 4.38 13.57
CA TYR A 74 -0.10 4.46 12.29
C TYR A 74 1.32 3.87 12.37
N ALA A 75 2.05 4.16 13.44
CA ALA A 75 3.41 3.66 13.61
C ALA A 75 3.43 2.12 13.74
N SER A 76 2.50 1.54 14.52
CA SER A 76 2.40 0.09 14.69
C SER A 76 1.95 -0.62 13.41
N ILE A 77 1.08 -0.01 12.61
CA ILE A 77 0.68 -0.55 11.30
C ILE A 77 1.91 -0.65 10.40
N ILE A 78 2.68 0.43 10.29
CA ILE A 78 3.87 0.50 9.43
C ILE A 78 4.95 -0.49 9.90
N SER A 79 5.23 -0.60 11.20
CA SER A 79 6.19 -1.58 11.70
C SER A 79 5.71 -3.00 11.44
N THR A 80 4.43 -3.31 11.69
CA THR A 80 3.88 -4.65 11.49
C THR A 80 4.04 -5.16 10.07
N ILE A 81 3.75 -4.34 9.05
CA ILE A 81 3.89 -4.77 7.64
C ILE A 81 5.35 -4.99 7.23
N GLN A 82 6.29 -4.28 7.85
CA GLN A 82 7.73 -4.46 7.65
C GLN A 82 8.25 -5.68 8.41
N ASP A 83 7.92 -5.82 9.68
CA ASP A 83 8.37 -6.91 10.56
C ASP A 83 7.89 -8.27 10.07
N ARG A 84 6.71 -8.33 9.47
CA ARG A 84 6.17 -9.53 8.82
C ARG A 84 6.71 -9.77 7.41
N GLY A 85 7.56 -8.89 6.90
CA GLY A 85 8.14 -8.99 5.57
C GLY A 85 7.14 -8.83 4.42
N TYR A 86 5.97 -8.23 4.68
CA TYR A 86 4.98 -7.97 3.63
C TYR A 86 5.42 -6.88 2.67
N VAL A 87 6.22 -5.95 3.19
CA VAL A 87 6.85 -4.90 2.42
C VAL A 87 8.32 -4.74 2.82
N SER A 88 9.16 -4.30 1.88
CA SER A 88 10.52 -3.86 2.16
C SER A 88 10.64 -2.35 1.93
N LEU A 89 11.47 -1.69 2.74
CA LEU A 89 11.77 -0.27 2.60
C LEU A 89 13.10 -0.10 1.87
N ARG A 90 13.06 0.45 0.63
CA ARG A 90 14.25 0.73 -0.18
C ARG A 90 14.23 2.18 -0.62
N ASN A 91 15.29 2.92 -0.40
CA ASN A 91 15.37 4.35 -0.73
C ASN A 91 14.16 5.17 -0.22
N ARG A 92 13.74 4.91 1.03
CA ARG A 92 12.57 5.54 1.67
C ARG A 92 11.24 5.29 0.94
N ARG A 93 11.13 4.20 0.17
CA ARG A 93 9.91 3.79 -0.54
C ARG A 93 9.59 2.34 -0.20
N PHE A 94 8.30 2.06 -0.02
CA PHE A 94 7.80 0.71 0.19
C PHE A 94 7.68 -0.05 -1.12
N TYR A 95 8.09 -1.29 -1.07
CA TYR A 95 7.93 -2.28 -2.13
C TYR A 95 7.17 -3.47 -1.54
N ALA A 96 6.08 -3.85 -2.19
CA ALA A 96 5.38 -5.07 -1.83
C ALA A 96 6.28 -6.27 -2.11
N GLU A 97 6.37 -7.17 -1.15
CA GLU A 97 7.06 -8.44 -1.28
C GLU A 97 6.06 -9.55 -1.63
N LYS A 98 6.54 -10.63 -2.24
CA LYS A 98 5.66 -11.70 -2.72
C LYS A 98 4.80 -12.33 -1.61
N ILE A 99 5.33 -12.39 -0.39
CA ILE A 99 4.55 -12.85 0.77
C ILE A 99 3.41 -11.89 1.10
N GLY A 100 3.60 -10.58 0.97
CA GLY A 100 2.56 -9.58 1.19
C GLY A 100 1.44 -9.71 0.16
N GLU A 101 1.78 -9.86 -1.12
CA GLU A 101 0.79 -10.11 -2.18
C GLU A 101 -0.01 -11.38 -1.89
N LEU A 102 0.66 -12.50 -1.60
CA LEU A 102 0.01 -13.77 -1.33
C LEU A 102 -0.95 -13.71 -0.14
N VAL A 103 -0.54 -13.05 0.96
CA VAL A 103 -1.40 -12.88 2.14
C VAL A 103 -2.60 -12.00 1.81
N THR A 104 -2.40 -10.93 1.04
CA THR A 104 -3.49 -10.04 0.62
C THR A 104 -4.49 -10.78 -0.26
N ASP A 105 -4.03 -11.54 -1.26
CA ASP A 105 -4.89 -12.32 -2.13
C ASP A 105 -5.74 -13.33 -1.33
N ARG A 106 -5.12 -14.03 -0.37
CA ARG A 106 -5.82 -14.97 0.50
C ARG A 106 -6.86 -14.30 1.42
N LEU A 107 -6.55 -13.11 1.92
CA LEU A 107 -7.50 -12.35 2.73
C LEU A 107 -8.67 -11.86 1.89
N ILE A 108 -8.44 -11.40 0.67
CA ILE A 108 -9.51 -10.99 -0.26
C ILE A 108 -10.40 -12.18 -0.62
N GLU A 109 -9.83 -13.36 -0.90
CA GLU A 109 -10.60 -14.57 -1.23
C GLU A 109 -11.55 -15.02 -0.11
N ASN A 110 -11.18 -14.84 1.16
CA ASN A 110 -11.92 -15.38 2.31
C ASN A 110 -12.61 -14.32 3.17
N PHE A 111 -12.19 -13.06 3.08
CA PHE A 111 -12.63 -11.94 3.93
C PHE A 111 -12.65 -10.64 3.13
N ASP A 112 -13.32 -10.63 1.99
CA ASP A 112 -13.36 -9.49 1.06
C ASP A 112 -13.87 -8.21 1.74
N GLU A 113 -14.91 -8.29 2.56
CA GLU A 113 -15.44 -7.15 3.32
C GLU A 113 -14.40 -6.55 4.27
N LEU A 114 -13.62 -7.37 4.97
CA LEU A 114 -12.56 -6.89 5.87
C LEU A 114 -11.42 -6.19 5.11
N MET A 115 -11.25 -6.52 3.85
CA MET A 115 -10.24 -5.93 2.98
C MET A 115 -10.71 -4.65 2.28
N ASP A 116 -12.01 -4.34 2.37
CA ASP A 116 -12.53 -3.07 1.87
C ASP A 116 -12.05 -1.90 2.76
N TYR A 117 -11.59 -0.85 2.11
CA TYR A 117 -11.13 0.36 2.82
C TYR A 117 -12.27 1.05 3.59
N SER A 118 -13.50 0.99 3.07
CA SER A 118 -14.66 1.59 3.72
C SER A 118 -15.01 0.86 5.01
N PHE A 119 -14.92 -0.46 5.04
CA PHE A 119 -15.17 -1.26 6.22
C PHE A 119 -14.30 -0.84 7.43
N THR A 120 -12.99 -0.73 7.21
CA THR A 120 -12.08 -0.30 8.27
C THR A 120 -12.39 1.11 8.77
N ALA A 121 -12.70 2.03 7.86
CA ALA A 121 -13.07 3.40 8.21
C ALA A 121 -14.40 3.46 8.99
N GLU A 122 -15.39 2.66 8.60
CA GLU A 122 -16.67 2.56 9.30
C GLU A 122 -16.54 1.94 10.70
N MET A 123 -15.69 0.92 10.84
CA MET A 123 -15.36 0.32 12.13
C MET A 123 -14.73 1.35 13.07
N GLU A 124 -13.75 2.11 12.61
CA GLU A 124 -13.11 3.19 13.38
C GLU A 124 -14.12 4.27 13.80
N ASN A 125 -15.00 4.68 12.89
CA ASN A 125 -16.08 5.61 13.19
C ASN A 125 -17.10 5.03 14.17
N GLY A 126 -17.35 3.73 14.09
CA GLY A 126 -18.19 2.99 15.04
C GLY A 126 -17.61 3.02 16.45
N LEU A 127 -16.30 2.77 16.58
CA LEU A 127 -15.56 2.87 17.84
C LEU A 127 -15.60 4.28 18.45
N ASP A 128 -15.48 5.31 17.62
CA ASP A 128 -15.60 6.72 18.06
C ASP A 128 -17.02 6.99 18.62
N LYS A 129 -18.07 6.43 17.99
CA LYS A 129 -19.45 6.51 18.50
C LYS A 129 -19.63 5.77 19.82
N VAL A 130 -18.98 4.62 20.00
CA VAL A 130 -18.97 3.92 21.29
C VAL A 130 -18.25 4.76 22.34
N ALA A 131 -17.09 5.30 22.04
CA ALA A 131 -16.33 6.14 22.95
C ALA A 131 -17.10 7.39 23.40
N SER A 132 -17.93 7.97 22.51
CA SER A 132 -18.80 9.12 22.82
C SER A 132 -20.15 8.74 23.43
N GLY A 133 -20.43 7.46 23.67
CA GLY A 133 -21.69 6.97 24.24
C GLY A 133 -22.88 6.94 23.30
N HIS A 134 -22.67 7.11 21.98
CA HIS A 134 -23.74 7.12 20.97
C HIS A 134 -24.02 5.75 20.36
N ARG A 135 -23.26 4.70 20.70
CA ARG A 135 -23.46 3.32 20.25
C ARG A 135 -23.11 2.33 21.35
N ASP A 136 -23.90 1.28 21.48
CA ASP A 136 -23.60 0.18 22.37
C ASP A 136 -22.47 -0.70 21.81
N TRP A 137 -21.45 -0.96 22.63
CA TRP A 137 -20.26 -1.72 22.20
C TRP A 137 -20.56 -3.21 22.02
N LYS A 138 -21.51 -3.78 22.82
CA LYS A 138 -21.86 -5.20 22.69
C LYS A 138 -22.60 -5.47 21.40
N GLN A 139 -23.50 -4.55 21.03
CA GLN A 139 -24.19 -4.64 19.75
C GLN A 139 -23.21 -4.53 18.59
N MET A 140 -22.30 -3.54 18.64
CA MET A 140 -21.28 -3.38 17.60
C MET A 140 -20.39 -4.62 17.43
N LEU A 141 -19.95 -5.23 18.54
CA LEU A 141 -19.15 -6.46 18.51
C LEU A 141 -19.97 -7.66 18.02
N GLY A 142 -21.25 -7.76 18.40
CA GLY A 142 -22.14 -8.81 17.94
C GLY A 142 -22.37 -8.77 16.44
N ASP A 143 -22.64 -7.59 15.91
CA ASP A 143 -22.82 -7.36 14.47
C ASP A 143 -21.55 -7.80 13.70
N PHE A 144 -20.37 -7.35 14.13
CA PHE A 144 -19.10 -7.73 13.51
C PHE A 144 -18.81 -9.24 13.63
N TYR A 145 -19.00 -9.82 14.81
CA TYR A 145 -18.61 -11.21 15.08
C TYR A 145 -19.49 -12.21 14.31
N GLY A 146 -20.75 -11.87 14.06
CA GLY A 146 -21.66 -12.72 13.29
C GLY A 146 -21.08 -13.03 11.90
N ASP A 147 -20.88 -12.01 11.11
CA ASP A 147 -20.36 -12.12 9.72
C ASP A 147 -18.93 -12.68 9.71
N PHE A 148 -18.08 -12.22 10.63
CA PHE A 148 -16.71 -12.71 10.76
C PHE A 148 -16.65 -14.21 11.05
N SER A 149 -17.48 -14.71 11.99
CA SER A 149 -17.47 -16.11 12.36
C SER A 149 -17.93 -17.05 11.24
N GLU A 150 -18.93 -16.62 10.43
CA GLU A 150 -19.37 -17.34 9.24
C GLU A 150 -18.25 -17.44 8.20
N ASN A 151 -17.58 -16.34 7.93
CA ASN A 151 -16.46 -16.31 6.98
C ASN A 151 -15.28 -17.14 7.49
N LEU A 152 -15.02 -17.15 8.78
CA LEU A 152 -13.98 -17.98 9.39
C LEU A 152 -14.25 -19.47 9.23
N VAL A 153 -15.52 -19.91 9.41
CA VAL A 153 -15.91 -21.30 9.16
C VAL A 153 -15.69 -21.66 7.69
N LYS A 154 -16.17 -20.84 6.75
CA LYS A 154 -15.97 -21.06 5.31
C LYS A 154 -14.49 -21.13 4.94
N ALA A 155 -13.66 -20.24 5.49
CA ALA A 155 -12.22 -20.22 5.25
C ALA A 155 -11.51 -21.48 5.78
N ASN A 156 -12.00 -22.09 6.85
CA ASN A 156 -11.46 -23.34 7.40
C ASN A 156 -11.89 -24.58 6.63
N GLU A 157 -13.06 -24.56 6.00
CA GLU A 157 -13.62 -25.69 5.25
C GLU A 157 -13.11 -25.75 3.80
N SER A 158 -12.68 -24.63 3.22
CA SER A 158 -12.21 -24.61 1.85
C SER A 158 -10.90 -25.39 1.68
N GLU A 159 -10.79 -26.22 0.64
CA GLU A 159 -9.54 -26.93 0.28
C GLU A 159 -8.40 -25.95 -0.02
N SER A 160 -8.72 -24.75 -0.48
CA SER A 160 -7.80 -23.63 -0.68
C SER A 160 -7.65 -22.74 0.55
N GLY A 161 -8.25 -23.13 1.68
CA GLY A 161 -8.38 -22.32 2.89
C GLY A 161 -7.08 -21.75 3.41
N MET A 162 -7.22 -20.86 4.40
CA MET A 162 -6.12 -20.12 5.05
C MET A 162 -5.13 -21.00 5.84
N ARG A 163 -5.08 -22.30 5.58
CA ARG A 163 -4.02 -23.14 6.14
C ARG A 163 -2.69 -22.64 5.64
N GLY A 164 -1.82 -22.24 6.55
CA GLY A 164 -0.60 -21.46 6.30
C GLY A 164 0.41 -22.01 5.28
N ASN A 165 0.14 -23.16 4.66
CA ASN A 165 0.98 -23.79 3.65
C ASN A 165 0.20 -24.28 2.43
N SER A 166 -1.03 -23.80 2.20
CA SER A 166 -1.76 -24.16 0.98
C SER A 166 -1.00 -23.62 -0.23
N PRO A 167 -0.55 -24.48 -1.14
CA PRO A 167 0.24 -24.04 -2.29
C PRO A 167 -0.64 -23.30 -3.29
N THR A 168 -0.18 -22.15 -3.81
CA THR A 168 -0.85 -21.41 -4.87
C THR A 168 -0.31 -21.84 -6.22
N SER A 169 -1.15 -22.33 -7.11
CA SER A 169 -0.75 -22.73 -8.47
C SER A 169 -0.26 -21.53 -9.28
N THR A 170 0.74 -21.75 -10.13
CA THR A 170 1.26 -20.74 -11.05
C THR A 170 1.19 -21.29 -12.50
N ASP A 171 1.36 -20.41 -13.46
CA ASP A 171 1.45 -20.77 -14.90
C ASP A 171 2.86 -21.22 -15.30
N ILE A 172 3.77 -21.38 -14.35
CA ILE A 172 5.16 -21.76 -14.59
C ILE A 172 5.26 -23.28 -14.62
N VAL A 173 5.76 -23.81 -15.73
CA VAL A 173 6.01 -25.26 -15.88
C VAL A 173 7.32 -25.62 -15.17
N CYS A 174 7.35 -26.79 -14.52
CA CYS A 174 8.56 -27.31 -13.88
C CYS A 174 9.66 -27.54 -14.93
N ASP A 175 10.85 -27.04 -14.65
CA ASP A 175 12.04 -27.12 -15.49
C ASP A 175 12.74 -28.49 -15.47
N LYS A 176 12.32 -29.39 -14.58
CA LYS A 176 12.86 -30.73 -14.50
C LYS A 176 12.43 -31.56 -15.70
N ASP A 177 13.43 -32.20 -16.33
CA ASP A 177 13.22 -33.08 -17.52
C ASP A 177 12.04 -34.04 -17.32
N GLN A 178 11.14 -34.09 -18.31
CA GLN A 178 9.96 -34.95 -18.37
C GLN A 178 8.91 -34.76 -17.25
N CYS A 179 9.02 -33.68 -16.43
CA CYS A 179 8.06 -33.45 -15.34
C CYS A 179 6.71 -32.93 -15.85
N GLY A 180 6.70 -31.87 -16.68
CA GLY A 180 5.51 -31.28 -17.29
C GLY A 180 4.46 -30.71 -16.32
N ARG A 181 4.75 -30.70 -15.01
CA ARG A 181 3.83 -30.24 -13.96
C ARG A 181 4.00 -28.74 -13.72
N MET A 182 2.95 -28.10 -13.25
CA MET A 182 3.01 -26.68 -12.86
C MET A 182 3.75 -26.49 -11.55
N MET A 183 4.48 -25.40 -11.46
CA MET A 183 5.07 -24.93 -10.21
C MET A 183 4.01 -24.31 -9.32
N GLN A 184 4.22 -24.36 -8.03
CA GLN A 184 3.36 -23.78 -7.00
C GLN A 184 4.16 -22.87 -6.10
N LEU A 185 3.60 -21.72 -5.74
CA LEU A 185 4.13 -20.89 -4.67
C LEU A 185 3.85 -21.56 -3.33
N ARG A 186 4.89 -21.76 -2.56
CA ARG A 186 4.86 -22.33 -1.20
C ARG A 186 5.56 -21.40 -0.24
N THR A 187 5.13 -21.43 1.02
CA THR A 187 5.74 -20.65 2.10
C THR A 187 6.61 -21.54 2.98
N ALA A 188 7.75 -21.01 3.39
CA ALA A 188 8.63 -21.60 4.40
C ALA A 188 9.07 -20.54 5.40
N SER A 189 9.78 -20.92 6.45
CA SER A 189 10.34 -19.98 7.43
C SER A 189 11.27 -18.92 6.82
N THR A 190 11.88 -19.24 5.68
CA THR A 190 12.79 -18.36 4.93
C THR A 190 12.10 -17.49 3.88
N GLY A 191 10.78 -17.61 3.70
CA GLY A 191 10.01 -16.85 2.71
C GLY A 191 9.21 -17.71 1.75
N VAL A 192 8.85 -17.12 0.61
CA VAL A 192 8.08 -17.78 -0.46
C VAL A 192 9.04 -18.36 -1.49
N PHE A 193 8.76 -19.59 -1.93
CA PHE A 193 9.54 -20.27 -2.97
C PHE A 193 8.63 -20.99 -3.96
N LEU A 194 9.16 -21.26 -5.15
CA LEU A 194 8.51 -22.08 -6.15
C LEU A 194 8.87 -23.54 -5.94
N GLY A 195 7.85 -24.39 -5.75
CA GLY A 195 7.99 -25.83 -5.66
C GLY A 195 7.15 -26.52 -6.74
N CYS A 196 7.64 -27.63 -7.29
CA CYS A 196 6.86 -28.44 -8.21
C CYS A 196 5.62 -29.00 -7.50
N SER A 197 4.46 -29.02 -8.18
CA SER A 197 3.24 -29.64 -7.64
C SER A 197 3.40 -31.13 -7.34
N GLY A 198 4.35 -31.77 -7.95
CA GLY A 198 4.71 -33.16 -7.68
C GLY A 198 5.58 -33.41 -6.45
N TYR A 199 6.06 -32.36 -5.78
CA TYR A 199 6.96 -32.50 -4.62
C TYR A 199 6.32 -33.23 -3.43
N SER A 200 5.02 -33.10 -3.24
CA SER A 200 4.27 -33.78 -2.16
C SER A 200 3.72 -35.16 -2.54
N LEU A 201 3.96 -35.60 -3.77
CA LEU A 201 3.57 -36.94 -4.18
C LEU A 201 4.67 -37.94 -3.77
N PRO A 202 4.30 -39.19 -3.40
CA PRO A 202 5.29 -40.22 -3.17
C PRO A 202 6.22 -40.37 -4.38
N PRO A 203 7.49 -40.74 -4.16
CA PRO A 203 8.40 -41.06 -5.27
C PRO A 203 7.68 -42.03 -6.17
N LYS A 204 7.60 -41.72 -7.46
CA LYS A 204 6.95 -42.63 -8.39
C LYS A 204 7.64 -43.95 -8.37
N GLU A 205 6.83 -44.86 -8.21
CA GLU A 205 6.86 -46.08 -9.01
C GLU A 205 7.07 -45.81 -10.50
#